data_d40ddcd432e848c0df222dc4cb90112d
#
_entry.id   d40ddcd432e848c0df222dc4cb90112d
#
_cell.length_a   1.000
_cell.length_b   1.000
_cell.length_c   1.000
_cell.angle_alpha   90.00
_cell.angle_beta   90.00
_cell.angle_gamma   90.00
#
_symmetry.space_group_name_H-M   'P 1'
#
loop_
_entity.id
_entity.type
_entity.pdbx_description
1 polymer ?
#
loop_
_entity_poly.entity_id
_entity_poly.type
_entity_poly.pdbx_seq_one_letter_code
_entity_poly.pdbx_strand_id
1 'polypeptide(L)'
;MHFSIESEEDSRLIEFLDFLKTVRTIVAKLGSNPETLWDDISFHYSKISYGIIHKVENLMRKLIANFMLITIGVKWVDEAAPEEIKNVINKSKRSNYINVLHAVDFIDLAGFVLKPYSNVTTSEILNSIKKAATLEDLDFLKKLLPESNWNRYFSSLVNCDDTFLKKRWSDLYELRCKVAHNAIISKMDFDSIQLLASELEEKLDDALKKLHKVSVPDEEVENLVENAAENISYEISDFISMYRIFERNVNYKMIECKGPKMNVSGGVKYFEKIGLFCKEHVQDFQYIQRIRNNIIHPSDMIVSDVDLRIAMQSLYRLITVMEVPNRVLNEQIDSRERSLISRWWLHADRKSVIE
;
A
#
# COMPACT_ATOMS: atom_id res chain seq x y z
N MET A 1 -26.24 -14.11 -28.84
CA MET A 1 -27.32 -13.12 -28.70
C MET A 1 -26.80 -12.09 -27.69
N HIS A 2 -26.90 -10.80 -28.01
CA HIS A 2 -26.49 -9.72 -27.12
C HIS A 2 -27.73 -8.91 -26.75
N PHE A 3 -27.91 -8.56 -25.47
CA PHE A 3 -28.98 -7.67 -25.01
C PHE A 3 -28.48 -6.82 -23.84
N SER A 4 -29.05 -5.65 -23.68
CA SER A 4 -28.83 -4.71 -22.58
C SER A 4 -30.08 -4.63 -21.72
N ILE A 5 -29.92 -4.49 -20.42
CA ILE A 5 -30.98 -4.25 -19.46
C ILE A 5 -30.58 -3.02 -18.67
N GLU A 6 -31.42 -2.00 -18.69
CA GLU A 6 -31.15 -0.71 -18.08
C GLU A 6 -32.25 -0.34 -17.09
N SER A 7 -31.90 0.38 -16.05
CA SER A 7 -32.82 0.99 -15.09
C SER A 7 -32.60 2.50 -15.08
N GLU A 8 -33.65 3.27 -15.13
CA GLU A 8 -33.61 4.73 -15.09
C GLU A 8 -33.50 5.28 -13.64
N GLU A 9 -33.74 4.45 -12.62
CA GLU A 9 -33.80 4.87 -11.22
C GLU A 9 -32.78 4.14 -10.34
N ASP A 10 -31.78 4.86 -9.83
CA ASP A 10 -30.81 4.37 -8.82
C ASP A 10 -31.48 3.99 -7.48
N SER A 11 -32.68 4.54 -7.20
CA SER A 11 -33.41 4.32 -5.96
C SER A 11 -33.94 2.88 -5.80
N ARG A 12 -34.02 2.10 -6.88
CA ARG A 12 -34.56 0.72 -6.90
C ARG A 12 -33.50 -0.35 -7.17
N LEU A 13 -32.30 -0.15 -6.67
CA LEU A 13 -31.19 -1.07 -6.90
C LEU A 13 -31.49 -2.52 -6.47
N ILE A 14 -32.15 -2.71 -5.34
CA ILE A 14 -32.45 -4.05 -4.81
C ILE A 14 -33.43 -4.79 -5.73
N GLU A 15 -34.51 -4.12 -6.15
CA GLU A 15 -35.50 -4.70 -7.06
C GLU A 15 -34.88 -5.01 -8.42
N PHE A 16 -33.99 -4.13 -8.89
CA PHE A 16 -33.27 -4.34 -10.15
C PHE A 16 -32.33 -5.54 -10.07
N LEU A 17 -31.62 -5.72 -8.94
CA LEU A 17 -30.79 -6.90 -8.69
C LEU A 17 -31.57 -8.19 -8.72
N ASP A 18 -32.75 -8.23 -8.08
CA ASP A 18 -33.61 -9.40 -8.05
C ASP A 18 -34.21 -9.69 -9.43
N PHE A 19 -34.54 -8.65 -10.18
CA PHE A 19 -34.96 -8.78 -11.58
C PHE A 19 -33.84 -9.40 -12.44
N LEU A 20 -32.59 -8.91 -12.33
CA LEU A 20 -31.44 -9.45 -13.08
C LEU A 20 -31.14 -10.90 -12.72
N LYS A 21 -31.27 -11.31 -11.44
CA LYS A 21 -31.15 -12.71 -11.03
C LYS A 21 -32.22 -13.59 -11.70
N THR A 22 -33.43 -13.07 -11.77
CA THR A 22 -34.56 -13.77 -12.44
C THR A 22 -34.27 -13.94 -13.93
N VAL A 23 -33.82 -12.90 -14.61
CA VAL A 23 -33.46 -12.97 -16.02
C VAL A 23 -32.32 -13.99 -16.25
N ARG A 24 -31.24 -13.93 -15.47
CA ARG A 24 -30.15 -14.92 -15.56
C ARG A 24 -30.63 -16.35 -15.37
N THR A 25 -31.53 -16.57 -14.41
CA THR A 25 -32.11 -17.89 -14.16
C THR A 25 -32.95 -18.41 -15.34
N ILE A 26 -33.70 -17.52 -15.99
CA ILE A 26 -34.50 -17.89 -17.17
C ILE A 26 -33.57 -18.24 -18.34
N VAL A 27 -32.56 -17.39 -18.61
CA VAL A 27 -31.59 -17.63 -19.70
C VAL A 27 -30.80 -18.91 -19.48
N ALA A 28 -30.39 -19.21 -18.25
CA ALA A 28 -29.71 -20.45 -17.91
C ALA A 28 -30.58 -21.69 -18.15
N LYS A 29 -31.89 -21.63 -17.85
CA LYS A 29 -32.85 -22.71 -18.14
C LYS A 29 -33.05 -22.96 -19.64
N LEU A 30 -32.74 -21.98 -20.47
CA LEU A 30 -32.79 -22.13 -21.94
C LEU A 30 -31.50 -22.74 -22.51
N GLY A 31 -30.58 -23.22 -21.66
CA GLY A 31 -29.35 -23.90 -22.05
C GLY A 31 -28.20 -22.96 -22.40
N SER A 32 -28.28 -21.68 -22.04
CA SER A 32 -27.23 -20.69 -22.29
C SER A 32 -26.68 -20.16 -20.96
N ASN A 33 -25.35 -20.10 -20.82
CA ASN A 33 -24.70 -19.38 -19.72
C ASN A 33 -24.44 -17.93 -20.16
N PRO A 34 -25.18 -16.94 -19.63
CA PRO A 34 -24.96 -15.55 -20.01
C PRO A 34 -23.68 -15.03 -19.38
N GLU A 35 -22.82 -14.43 -20.20
CA GLU A 35 -21.67 -13.65 -19.73
C GLU A 35 -22.09 -12.18 -19.57
N THR A 36 -21.66 -11.58 -18.43
CA THR A 36 -21.87 -10.16 -18.19
C THR A 36 -20.70 -9.40 -18.81
N LEU A 37 -20.98 -8.61 -19.85
CA LEU A 37 -19.97 -7.80 -20.53
C LEU A 37 -19.78 -6.43 -19.87
N TRP A 38 -20.83 -5.93 -19.22
CA TRP A 38 -20.86 -4.62 -18.54
C TRP A 38 -21.71 -4.70 -17.29
N ASP A 39 -21.25 -4.11 -16.18
CA ASP A 39 -21.93 -4.19 -14.87
C ASP A 39 -21.89 -2.85 -14.13
N ASP A 40 -22.88 -1.99 -14.38
CA ASP A 40 -23.05 -0.70 -13.70
C ASP A 40 -23.38 -0.85 -12.20
N ILE A 41 -23.86 -2.03 -11.76
CA ILE A 41 -24.09 -2.31 -10.34
C ILE A 41 -22.75 -2.40 -9.61
N SER A 42 -21.78 -3.08 -10.22
CA SER A 42 -20.41 -3.11 -9.69
C SER A 42 -19.82 -1.71 -9.59
N PHE A 43 -20.01 -0.87 -10.60
CA PHE A 43 -19.60 0.54 -10.57
C PHE A 43 -20.28 1.31 -9.45
N HIS A 44 -21.58 1.14 -9.26
CA HIS A 44 -22.33 1.78 -8.17
C HIS A 44 -21.76 1.40 -6.80
N TYR A 45 -21.50 0.10 -6.55
CA TYR A 45 -20.86 -0.36 -5.31
C TYR A 45 -19.45 0.19 -5.16
N SER A 46 -18.66 0.22 -6.22
CA SER A 46 -17.29 0.78 -6.20
C SER A 46 -17.28 2.25 -5.80
N LYS A 47 -18.19 3.05 -6.35
CA LYS A 47 -18.32 4.49 -6.07
C LYS A 47 -18.61 4.74 -4.59
N ILE A 48 -19.53 3.99 -3.99
CA ILE A 48 -19.86 4.12 -2.57
C ILE A 48 -18.70 3.62 -1.69
N SER A 49 -18.14 2.45 -2.05
CA SER A 49 -17.02 1.82 -1.34
C SER A 49 -15.81 2.72 -1.27
N TYR A 50 -15.48 3.45 -2.35
CA TYR A 50 -14.38 4.40 -2.36
C TYR A 50 -14.51 5.44 -1.25
N GLY A 51 -15.68 6.04 -1.08
CA GLY A 51 -15.93 7.03 -0.02
C GLY A 51 -15.76 6.45 1.40
N ILE A 52 -16.23 5.21 1.61
CA ILE A 52 -16.12 4.48 2.88
C ILE A 52 -14.64 4.21 3.21
N ILE A 53 -13.90 3.63 2.27
CA ILE A 53 -12.49 3.29 2.43
C ILE A 53 -11.65 4.56 2.67
N HIS A 54 -11.89 5.61 1.88
CA HIS A 54 -11.21 6.90 2.01
C HIS A 54 -11.40 7.51 3.41
N LYS A 55 -12.58 7.36 4.00
CA LYS A 55 -12.86 7.83 5.37
C LYS A 55 -11.99 7.09 6.39
N VAL A 56 -11.93 5.76 6.33
CA VAL A 56 -11.11 4.92 7.23
C VAL A 56 -9.62 5.26 7.08
N GLU A 57 -9.15 5.39 5.85
CA GLU A 57 -7.76 5.76 5.54
C GLU A 57 -7.39 7.11 6.17
N ASN A 58 -8.24 8.12 6.03
CA ASN A 58 -7.99 9.43 6.63
C ASN A 58 -8.12 9.42 8.16
N LEU A 59 -8.95 8.56 8.71
CA LEU A 59 -9.05 8.39 10.16
C LEU A 59 -7.75 7.81 10.74
N MET A 60 -7.16 6.82 10.07
CA MET A 60 -5.84 6.28 10.44
C MET A 60 -4.75 7.37 10.34
N ARG A 61 -4.70 8.14 9.23
CA ARG A 61 -3.78 9.27 9.10
C ARG A 61 -3.92 10.28 10.24
N LYS A 62 -5.16 10.60 10.60
CA LYS A 62 -5.44 11.52 11.69
C LYS A 62 -4.95 10.97 13.03
N LEU A 63 -5.15 9.69 13.30
CA LEU A 63 -4.65 9.04 14.51
C LEU A 63 -3.12 9.11 14.56
N ILE A 64 -2.43 8.72 13.49
CA ILE A 64 -0.96 8.75 13.41
C ILE A 64 -0.45 10.19 13.62
N ALA A 65 -0.97 11.14 12.86
CA ALA A 65 -0.54 12.54 12.95
C ALA A 65 -0.69 13.11 14.37
N ASN A 66 -1.83 12.87 15.01
CA ASN A 66 -2.09 13.36 16.36
C ASN A 66 -1.23 12.62 17.40
N PHE A 67 -1.06 11.30 17.27
CA PHE A 67 -0.18 10.52 18.15
C PHE A 67 1.26 11.03 18.08
N MET A 68 1.82 11.19 16.88
CA MET A 68 3.17 11.70 16.69
C MET A 68 3.32 13.15 17.20
N LEU A 69 2.28 13.98 16.98
CA LEU A 69 2.29 15.37 17.43
C LEU A 69 2.36 15.50 18.96
N ILE A 70 1.63 14.68 19.70
CA ILE A 70 1.61 14.74 21.16
C ILE A 70 2.81 14.08 21.81
N THR A 71 3.44 13.08 21.13
CA THR A 71 4.57 12.33 21.68
C THR A 71 5.92 12.91 21.32
N ILE A 72 6.12 13.34 20.08
CA ILE A 72 7.39 13.88 19.56
C ILE A 72 7.32 15.40 19.43
N GLY A 73 6.12 15.94 19.16
CA GLY A 73 5.92 17.39 18.99
C GLY A 73 5.77 17.79 17.52
N VAL A 74 5.72 19.11 17.28
CA VAL A 74 5.44 19.70 15.95
C VAL A 74 6.47 19.31 14.90
N LYS A 75 7.70 19.01 15.34
CA LYS A 75 8.81 18.65 14.45
C LYS A 75 8.91 17.15 14.16
N TRP A 76 7.93 16.34 14.55
CA TRP A 76 8.01 14.90 14.38
C TRP A 76 8.37 14.45 12.95
N VAL A 77 7.90 15.20 11.95
CA VAL A 77 8.23 14.94 10.55
C VAL A 77 9.72 15.21 10.27
N ASP A 78 10.29 16.27 10.85
CA ASP A 78 11.68 16.61 10.68
C ASP A 78 12.61 15.63 11.42
N GLU A 79 12.15 15.06 12.51
CA GLU A 79 12.89 14.08 13.32
C GLU A 79 12.73 12.67 12.77
N ALA A 80 11.49 12.26 12.42
CA ALA A 80 11.20 10.93 11.93
C ALA A 80 11.30 10.77 10.39
N ALA A 81 11.28 11.86 9.60
CA ALA A 81 11.42 11.77 8.17
C ALA A 81 12.90 11.71 7.75
N PRO A 82 13.29 10.79 6.86
CA PRO A 82 14.61 10.80 6.23
C PRO A 82 14.95 12.15 5.61
N GLU A 83 16.24 12.54 5.61
CA GLU A 83 16.73 13.85 5.11
C GLU A 83 16.22 14.17 3.70
N GLU A 84 15.98 13.17 2.91
CA GLU A 84 15.52 13.26 1.55
C GLU A 84 14.04 13.66 1.44
N ILE A 85 13.21 13.17 2.35
CA ILE A 85 11.81 13.61 2.45
C ILE A 85 11.78 15.07 2.90
N LYS A 86 12.65 15.45 3.86
CA LYS A 86 12.83 16.84 4.28
C LYS A 86 13.17 17.73 3.10
N ASN A 87 14.06 17.29 2.20
CA ASN A 87 14.45 18.05 1.01
C ASN A 87 13.31 18.18 -0.02
N VAL A 88 12.45 17.18 -0.18
CA VAL A 88 11.26 17.26 -1.04
C VAL A 88 10.23 18.22 -0.43
N ILE A 89 10.01 18.16 0.87
CA ILE A 89 9.13 19.07 1.62
C ILE A 89 9.63 20.50 1.52
N ASN A 90 10.94 20.72 1.70
CA ASN A 90 11.58 22.05 1.64
C ASN A 90 11.59 22.66 0.22
N LYS A 91 11.69 21.85 -0.83
CA LYS A 91 11.62 22.30 -2.23
C LYS A 91 10.19 22.66 -2.67
N SER A 92 9.20 21.99 -2.12
CA SER A 92 7.80 22.38 -2.32
C SER A 92 7.42 23.47 -1.32
N LYS A 93 7.67 24.72 -1.63
CA LYS A 93 7.33 25.92 -0.79
C LYS A 93 5.87 26.04 -0.36
N ARG A 94 5.04 25.00 -0.51
CA ARG A 94 3.60 24.95 -0.21
C ARG A 94 3.11 23.72 0.54
N SER A 95 3.96 22.76 0.91
CA SER A 95 3.48 21.57 1.60
C SER A 95 3.58 21.73 3.11
N ASN A 96 2.44 21.84 3.77
CA ASN A 96 2.31 21.65 5.20
C ASN A 96 2.76 20.22 5.58
N TYR A 97 3.33 20.04 6.77
CA TYR A 97 3.80 18.77 7.35
C TYR A 97 2.79 17.61 7.32
N ILE A 98 1.49 17.92 7.15
CA ILE A 98 0.39 16.97 6.99
C ILE A 98 0.54 16.10 5.71
N ASN A 99 1.31 16.56 4.71
CA ASN A 99 1.45 15.88 3.43
C ASN A 99 2.31 14.61 3.45
N VAL A 100 3.14 14.39 4.47
CA VAL A 100 4.01 13.19 4.54
C VAL A 100 3.17 11.92 4.61
N LEU A 101 2.13 11.89 5.46
CA LEU A 101 1.24 10.73 5.57
C LEU A 101 0.38 10.50 4.32
N HIS A 102 0.15 11.54 3.50
CA HIS A 102 -0.52 11.38 2.20
C HIS A 102 0.38 10.75 1.13
N ALA A 103 1.70 10.74 1.33
CA ALA A 103 2.64 10.01 0.49
C ALA A 103 2.80 8.55 0.89
N VAL A 104 2.25 8.14 2.05
CA VAL A 104 2.29 6.76 2.55
C VAL A 104 1.07 6.00 2.05
N ASP A 105 1.28 4.79 1.55
CA ASP A 105 0.20 3.93 1.06
C ASP A 105 -0.72 3.43 2.17
N PHE A 106 -1.95 3.08 1.80
CA PHE A 106 -2.95 2.55 2.72
C PHE A 106 -2.40 1.43 3.60
N ILE A 107 -1.74 0.44 3.00
CA ILE A 107 -1.23 -0.71 3.74
C ILE A 107 -0.11 -0.32 4.71
N ASP A 108 0.75 0.62 4.32
CA ASP A 108 1.91 1.05 5.08
C ASP A 108 1.55 2.00 6.24
N LEU A 109 0.40 2.68 6.16
CA LEU A 109 -0.11 3.48 7.29
C LEU A 109 -0.24 2.65 8.57
N ALA A 110 -0.65 1.40 8.45
CA ALA A 110 -0.75 0.49 9.60
C ALA A 110 0.60 0.25 10.28
N GLY A 111 1.72 0.34 9.55
CA GLY A 111 3.06 0.15 10.08
C GLY A 111 3.39 1.07 11.24
N PHE A 112 2.94 2.33 11.22
CA PHE A 112 3.20 3.31 12.28
C PHE A 112 2.62 2.91 13.64
N VAL A 113 1.52 2.22 13.65
CA VAL A 113 0.80 1.86 14.90
C VAL A 113 0.76 0.37 15.16
N LEU A 114 0.79 -0.48 14.13
CA LEU A 114 0.57 -1.92 14.25
C LEU A 114 1.83 -2.77 14.02
N LYS A 115 2.95 -2.23 13.48
CA LYS A 115 4.19 -2.98 13.30
C LYS A 115 4.88 -3.18 14.66
N PRO A 116 5.16 -4.44 15.08
CA PRO A 116 5.93 -4.67 16.30
C PRO A 116 7.39 -4.26 16.10
N TYR A 117 7.96 -3.64 17.11
CA TYR A 117 9.39 -3.36 17.20
C TYR A 117 9.90 -3.58 18.64
N SER A 118 11.19 -3.79 18.77
CA SER A 118 11.86 -3.98 20.06
C SER A 118 12.93 -2.93 20.24
N ASN A 119 13.08 -2.45 21.46
CA ASN A 119 14.10 -1.49 21.88
C ASN A 119 15.46 -2.15 22.12
N VAL A 120 15.54 -3.47 21.98
CA VAL A 120 16.74 -4.27 22.19
C VAL A 120 16.98 -5.22 21.03
N THR A 121 18.23 -5.57 20.80
CA THR A 121 18.61 -6.51 19.74
C THR A 121 18.17 -7.93 20.05
N THR A 122 17.95 -8.75 19.03
CA THR A 122 17.65 -10.18 19.18
C THR A 122 18.72 -10.89 20.02
N SER A 123 20.00 -10.50 19.91
CA SER A 123 21.10 -11.06 20.68
C SER A 123 20.98 -10.75 22.17
N GLU A 124 20.53 -9.57 22.53
CA GLU A 124 20.29 -9.18 23.93
C GLU A 124 19.12 -9.94 24.53
N ILE A 125 18.02 -10.10 23.77
CA ILE A 125 16.87 -10.91 24.18
C ILE A 125 17.31 -12.35 24.43
N LEU A 126 18.06 -12.97 23.52
CA LEU A 126 18.55 -14.34 23.66
C LEU A 126 19.51 -14.50 24.83
N ASN A 127 20.36 -13.50 25.09
CA ASN A 127 21.27 -13.53 26.26
C ASN A 127 20.49 -13.37 27.56
N SER A 128 19.47 -12.56 27.61
CA SER A 128 18.59 -12.40 28.78
C SER A 128 17.79 -13.69 29.05
N ILE A 129 17.27 -14.35 27.99
CA ILE A 129 16.61 -15.66 28.12
C ILE A 129 17.56 -16.70 28.73
N LYS A 130 18.84 -16.77 28.29
CA LYS A 130 19.83 -17.72 28.81
C LYS A 130 20.16 -17.50 30.28
N LYS A 131 20.01 -16.28 30.80
CA LYS A 131 20.32 -15.90 32.17
C LYS A 131 19.11 -15.98 33.10
N ALA A 132 17.91 -16.00 32.54
CA ALA A 132 16.68 -16.03 33.32
C ALA A 132 16.55 -17.31 34.17
N ALA A 133 16.28 -17.14 35.46
CA ALA A 133 16.12 -18.22 36.42
C ALA A 133 14.93 -18.01 37.36
N THR A 134 14.33 -16.83 37.37
CA THR A 134 13.27 -16.45 38.30
C THR A 134 12.00 -16.00 37.56
N LEU A 135 10.89 -15.88 38.28
CA LEU A 135 9.64 -15.32 37.73
C LEU A 135 9.79 -13.81 37.41
N GLU A 136 10.62 -13.11 38.18
CA GLU A 136 10.93 -11.70 37.93
C GLU A 136 11.69 -11.54 36.61
N ASP A 137 12.62 -12.43 36.29
CA ASP A 137 13.30 -12.47 35.02
C ASP A 137 12.33 -12.72 33.86
N LEU A 138 11.31 -13.56 34.06
CA LEU A 138 10.30 -13.82 33.06
C LEU A 138 9.46 -12.55 32.74
N ASP A 139 9.08 -11.80 33.76
CA ASP A 139 8.32 -10.56 33.57
C ASP A 139 9.20 -9.46 32.92
N PHE A 140 10.49 -9.45 33.22
CA PHE A 140 11.45 -8.61 32.50
C PHE A 140 11.55 -9.02 31.01
N LEU A 141 11.70 -10.32 30.72
CA LEU A 141 11.77 -10.83 29.35
C LEU A 141 10.52 -10.52 28.53
N LYS A 142 9.33 -10.56 29.13
CA LYS A 142 8.10 -10.16 28.44
C LYS A 142 8.15 -8.72 27.95
N LYS A 143 8.76 -7.81 28.70
CA LYS A 143 8.91 -6.40 28.33
C LYS A 143 9.91 -6.19 27.18
N LEU A 144 10.81 -7.14 26.93
CA LEU A 144 11.77 -7.08 25.83
C LEU A 144 11.19 -7.59 24.50
N LEU A 145 10.03 -8.26 24.53
CA LEU A 145 9.41 -8.76 23.31
C LEU A 145 8.96 -7.62 22.39
N PRO A 146 9.09 -7.82 21.07
CA PRO A 146 8.58 -6.83 20.13
C PRO A 146 7.09 -6.58 20.31
N GLU A 147 6.71 -5.33 20.50
CA GLU A 147 5.32 -4.88 20.59
C GLU A 147 5.06 -3.72 19.64
N SER A 148 3.82 -3.61 19.18
CA SER A 148 3.38 -2.48 18.35
C SER A 148 3.03 -1.26 19.23
N ASN A 149 3.09 -0.05 18.63
CA ASN A 149 2.63 1.15 19.30
C ASN A 149 1.16 1.05 19.75
N TRP A 150 0.34 0.31 19.01
CA TRP A 150 -1.04 0.07 19.39
C TRP A 150 -1.12 -0.72 20.72
N ASN A 151 -0.39 -1.81 20.84
CA ASN A 151 -0.43 -2.62 22.06
C ASN A 151 0.17 -1.88 23.25
N ARG A 152 1.23 -1.11 23.07
CA ARG A 152 1.87 -0.32 24.13
C ARG A 152 0.97 0.78 24.68
N TYR A 153 0.31 1.54 23.80
CA TYR A 153 -0.30 2.83 24.18
C TYR A 153 -1.81 2.88 24.04
N PHE A 154 -2.42 2.02 23.20
CA PHE A 154 -3.84 2.08 22.89
C PHE A 154 -4.66 0.88 23.31
N SER A 155 -4.09 -0.33 23.30
CA SER A 155 -4.88 -1.56 23.47
C SER A 155 -5.65 -1.60 24.77
N SER A 156 -5.04 -1.18 25.90
CA SER A 156 -5.71 -1.10 27.21
C SER A 156 -6.78 -0.02 27.27
N LEU A 157 -6.61 1.08 26.54
CA LEU A 157 -7.57 2.18 26.48
C LEU A 157 -8.79 1.87 25.63
N VAL A 158 -8.58 1.17 24.52
CA VAL A 158 -9.62 0.88 23.51
C VAL A 158 -10.21 -0.53 23.71
N ASN A 159 -9.61 -1.35 24.58
CA ASN A 159 -9.94 -2.77 24.77
C ASN A 159 -9.95 -3.53 23.42
N CYS A 160 -8.87 -3.37 22.66
CA CYS A 160 -8.67 -3.99 21.35
C CYS A 160 -7.17 -4.22 21.14
N ASP A 161 -6.78 -5.42 20.77
CA ASP A 161 -5.40 -5.75 20.43
C ASP A 161 -5.05 -5.36 18.96
N ASP A 162 -3.76 -5.37 18.65
CA ASP A 162 -3.29 -5.04 17.32
C ASP A 162 -3.60 -6.13 16.29
N THR A 163 -3.79 -7.38 16.70
CA THR A 163 -4.07 -8.51 15.79
C THR A 163 -5.45 -8.36 15.16
N PHE A 164 -6.43 -7.88 15.93
CA PHE A 164 -7.75 -7.56 15.42
C PHE A 164 -7.67 -6.50 14.33
N LEU A 165 -6.99 -5.37 14.60
CA LEU A 165 -6.87 -4.28 13.64
C LEU A 165 -6.05 -4.67 12.40
N LYS A 166 -4.93 -5.38 12.58
CA LYS A 166 -4.11 -5.87 11.47
C LYS A 166 -4.93 -6.69 10.49
N LYS A 167 -5.72 -7.63 11.03
CA LYS A 167 -6.56 -8.47 10.19
C LYS A 167 -7.58 -7.64 9.41
N ARG A 168 -8.36 -6.75 10.09
CA ARG A 168 -9.36 -5.90 9.44
C ARG A 168 -8.75 -4.96 8.42
N TRP A 169 -7.58 -4.39 8.73
CA TRP A 169 -6.88 -3.51 7.82
C TRP A 169 -6.41 -4.22 6.57
N SER A 170 -5.84 -5.43 6.73
CA SER A 170 -5.43 -6.26 5.61
C SER A 170 -6.61 -6.71 4.75
N ASP A 171 -7.71 -7.18 5.37
CA ASP A 171 -8.92 -7.61 4.65
C ASP A 171 -9.55 -6.42 3.89
N LEU A 172 -9.58 -5.23 4.49
CA LEU A 172 -10.07 -4.02 3.83
C LEU A 172 -9.15 -3.57 2.68
N TYR A 173 -7.82 -3.76 2.83
CA TYR A 173 -6.87 -3.48 1.76
C TYR A 173 -7.10 -4.34 0.53
N GLU A 174 -7.35 -5.63 0.69
CA GLU A 174 -7.69 -6.53 -0.43
C GLU A 174 -8.91 -6.02 -1.22
N LEU A 175 -9.96 -5.60 -0.52
CA LEU A 175 -11.17 -5.04 -1.12
C LEU A 175 -10.91 -3.65 -1.74
N ARG A 176 -10.11 -2.83 -1.09
CA ARG A 176 -9.66 -1.53 -1.61
C ARG A 176 -8.91 -1.70 -2.93
N CYS A 177 -8.08 -2.73 -3.05
CA CYS A 177 -7.39 -3.05 -4.29
C CYS A 177 -8.39 -3.39 -5.41
N LYS A 178 -9.44 -4.15 -5.13
CA LYS A 178 -10.52 -4.41 -6.12
C LYS A 178 -11.17 -3.11 -6.60
N VAL A 179 -11.54 -2.22 -5.67
CA VAL A 179 -12.18 -0.94 -5.99
C VAL A 179 -11.25 -0.06 -6.85
N ALA A 180 -9.98 0.04 -6.47
CA ALA A 180 -9.01 0.87 -7.16
C ALA A 180 -8.64 0.36 -8.56
N HIS A 181 -8.73 -0.95 -8.79
CA HIS A 181 -8.45 -1.58 -10.07
C HIS A 181 -9.70 -1.75 -10.97
N ASN A 182 -10.80 -1.11 -10.60
CA ASN A 182 -12.08 -1.27 -11.31
C ASN A 182 -12.47 -2.74 -11.51
N ALA A 183 -12.07 -3.61 -10.56
CA ALA A 183 -12.51 -4.99 -10.56
C ALA A 183 -14.00 -5.08 -10.20
N ILE A 184 -14.64 -6.17 -10.57
CA ILE A 184 -16.05 -6.40 -10.25
C ILE A 184 -16.23 -6.43 -8.74
N ILE A 185 -17.03 -5.52 -8.21
CA ILE A 185 -17.44 -5.46 -6.80
C ILE A 185 -18.83 -6.06 -6.68
N SER A 186 -18.89 -7.23 -6.04
CA SER A 186 -20.15 -7.88 -5.72
C SER A 186 -20.83 -7.23 -4.53
N LYS A 187 -22.14 -7.55 -4.33
CA LYS A 187 -22.82 -7.14 -3.09
C LYS A 187 -22.13 -7.66 -1.84
N MET A 188 -21.60 -8.89 -1.86
CA MET A 188 -20.85 -9.45 -0.73
C MET A 188 -19.56 -8.67 -0.44
N ASP A 189 -18.82 -8.26 -1.48
CA ASP A 189 -17.63 -7.41 -1.29
C ASP A 189 -18.04 -6.07 -0.67
N PHE A 190 -19.12 -5.46 -1.15
CA PHE A 190 -19.64 -4.20 -0.64
C PHE A 190 -20.06 -4.30 0.83
N ASP A 191 -20.85 -5.33 1.19
CA ASP A 191 -21.27 -5.59 2.56
C ASP A 191 -20.06 -5.83 3.48
N SER A 192 -19.03 -6.53 2.98
CA SER A 192 -17.76 -6.75 3.70
C SER A 192 -17.00 -5.45 3.92
N ILE A 193 -16.92 -4.57 2.91
CA ILE A 193 -16.30 -3.24 3.03
C ILE A 193 -17.01 -2.43 4.12
N GLN A 194 -18.34 -2.41 4.13
CA GLN A 194 -19.10 -1.67 5.14
C GLN A 194 -18.84 -2.21 6.55
N LEU A 195 -18.84 -3.52 6.73
CA LEU A 195 -18.57 -4.15 8.03
C LEU A 195 -17.15 -3.85 8.52
N LEU A 196 -16.12 -4.13 7.70
CA LEU A 196 -14.72 -3.91 8.06
C LEU A 196 -14.45 -2.43 8.36
N ALA A 197 -14.99 -1.54 7.54
CA ALA A 197 -14.83 -0.11 7.75
C ALA A 197 -15.50 0.35 9.06
N SER A 198 -16.70 -0.13 9.37
CA SER A 198 -17.41 0.20 10.61
C SER A 198 -16.64 -0.28 11.84
N GLU A 199 -16.10 -1.52 11.81
CA GLU A 199 -15.29 -2.07 12.91
C GLU A 199 -14.00 -1.26 13.13
N LEU A 200 -13.32 -0.88 12.04
CA LEU A 200 -12.10 -0.05 12.11
C LEU A 200 -12.42 1.37 12.58
N GLU A 201 -13.46 2.02 12.05
CA GLU A 201 -13.88 3.36 12.44
C GLU A 201 -14.18 3.42 13.94
N GLU A 202 -14.91 2.45 14.49
CA GLU A 202 -15.22 2.39 15.92
C GLU A 202 -13.96 2.42 16.78
N LYS A 203 -12.95 1.59 16.45
CA LYS A 203 -11.73 1.48 17.24
C LYS A 203 -10.80 2.68 17.06
N LEU A 204 -10.67 3.17 15.84
CA LEU A 204 -9.84 4.34 15.55
C LEU A 204 -10.43 5.64 16.14
N ASP A 205 -11.76 5.82 16.09
CA ASP A 205 -12.44 6.94 16.73
C ASP A 205 -12.32 6.89 18.26
N ASP A 206 -12.44 5.68 18.86
CA ASP A 206 -12.26 5.52 20.30
C ASP A 206 -10.82 5.84 20.71
N ALA A 207 -9.82 5.39 19.94
CA ALA A 207 -8.43 5.75 20.16
C ALA A 207 -8.19 7.25 20.07
N LEU A 208 -8.75 7.93 19.06
CA LEU A 208 -8.64 9.38 18.92
C LEU A 208 -9.26 10.13 20.10
N LYS A 209 -10.42 9.71 20.58
CA LYS A 209 -11.08 10.33 21.75
C LYS A 209 -10.26 10.16 23.02
N LYS A 210 -9.55 9.04 23.16
CA LYS A 210 -8.74 8.71 24.34
C LYS A 210 -7.27 9.11 24.22
N LEU A 211 -6.88 9.71 23.12
CA LEU A 211 -5.49 10.05 22.81
C LEU A 211 -4.85 10.95 23.90
N HIS A 212 -5.62 11.81 24.53
CA HIS A 212 -5.17 12.64 25.64
C HIS A 212 -4.73 11.87 26.90
N LYS A 213 -5.03 10.56 26.96
CA LYS A 213 -4.61 9.65 28.05
C LYS A 213 -3.34 8.87 27.70
N VAL A 214 -2.88 8.97 26.45
CA VAL A 214 -1.66 8.31 25.99
C VAL A 214 -0.47 9.10 26.51
N SER A 215 0.45 8.41 27.15
CA SER A 215 1.74 8.95 27.60
C SER A 215 2.84 8.01 27.13
N VAL A 216 3.81 8.55 26.42
CA VAL A 216 5.01 7.83 25.99
C VAL A 216 6.15 8.29 26.88
N PRO A 217 6.88 7.38 27.57
CA PRO A 217 8.07 7.74 28.34
C PRO A 217 9.13 8.38 27.45
N ASP A 218 9.85 9.39 27.94
CA ASP A 218 10.89 10.11 27.19
C ASP A 218 11.96 9.16 26.62
N GLU A 219 12.32 8.11 27.35
CA GLU A 219 13.26 7.07 26.95
C GLU A 219 12.78 6.18 25.79
N GLU A 220 11.48 6.19 25.47
CA GLU A 220 10.88 5.45 24.35
C GLU A 220 10.65 6.32 23.11
N VAL A 221 10.75 7.64 23.23
CA VAL A 221 10.50 8.58 22.14
C VAL A 221 11.46 8.37 20.97
N GLU A 222 12.75 8.13 21.26
CA GLU A 222 13.78 7.89 20.24
C GLU A 222 13.47 6.63 19.42
N ASN A 223 13.10 5.53 20.06
CA ASN A 223 12.69 4.29 19.39
C ASN A 223 11.42 4.48 18.53
N LEU A 224 10.50 5.34 19.00
CA LEU A 224 9.30 5.65 18.25
C LEU A 224 9.62 6.47 16.99
N VAL A 225 10.57 7.38 17.06
CA VAL A 225 11.08 8.15 15.91
C VAL A 225 11.73 7.22 14.88
N GLU A 226 12.60 6.31 15.32
CA GLU A 226 13.26 5.35 14.44
C GLU A 226 12.24 4.43 13.75
N ASN A 227 11.28 3.88 14.49
CA ASN A 227 10.21 3.06 13.93
C ASN A 227 9.36 3.84 12.91
N ALA A 228 9.04 5.10 13.19
CA ALA A 228 8.30 5.94 12.26
C ALA A 228 9.09 6.20 10.97
N ALA A 229 10.40 6.45 11.08
CA ALA A 229 11.28 6.63 9.93
C ALA A 229 11.34 5.39 9.04
N GLU A 230 11.45 4.18 9.62
CA GLU A 230 11.42 2.93 8.88
C GLU A 230 10.12 2.70 8.09
N ASN A 231 8.98 3.17 8.59
CA ASN A 231 7.70 3.04 7.90
C ASN A 231 7.50 4.04 6.75
N ILE A 232 8.37 5.05 6.65
CA ILE A 232 8.37 6.02 5.55
C ILE A 232 9.36 5.60 4.44
N SER A 233 10.39 4.82 4.76
CA SER A 233 11.45 4.44 3.84
C SER A 233 11.07 3.26 2.93
N TYR A 234 11.63 3.23 1.71
CA TYR A 234 11.52 2.08 0.82
C TYR A 234 12.66 1.10 1.08
N GLU A 235 12.33 -0.18 1.21
CA GLU A 235 13.35 -1.22 1.32
C GLU A 235 14.02 -1.48 -0.04
N ILE A 236 15.35 -1.68 -0.02
CA ILE A 236 16.14 -2.10 -1.20
C ILE A 236 15.55 -3.38 -1.85
N SER A 237 15.03 -4.28 -1.03
CA SER A 237 14.39 -5.51 -1.49
C SER A 237 13.13 -5.26 -2.33
N ASP A 238 12.38 -4.20 -2.04
CA ASP A 238 11.20 -3.80 -2.80
C ASP A 238 11.60 -3.25 -4.17
N PHE A 239 12.64 -2.43 -4.21
CA PHE A 239 13.21 -1.95 -5.46
C PHE A 239 13.72 -3.11 -6.36
N ILE A 240 14.46 -4.07 -5.80
CA ILE A 240 14.96 -5.21 -6.55
C ILE A 240 13.80 -6.06 -7.08
N SER A 241 12.75 -6.27 -6.29
CA SER A 241 11.55 -7.01 -6.70
C SER A 241 10.83 -6.30 -7.85
N MET A 242 10.64 -4.98 -7.75
CA MET A 242 10.02 -4.17 -8.80
C MET A 242 10.88 -4.12 -10.08
N TYR A 243 12.21 -4.07 -9.94
CA TYR A 243 13.11 -4.15 -11.09
C TYR A 243 12.99 -5.48 -11.85
N ARG A 244 12.83 -6.61 -11.15
CA ARG A 244 12.58 -7.92 -11.78
C ARG A 244 11.26 -7.97 -12.54
N ILE A 245 10.22 -7.32 -11.99
CA ILE A 245 8.92 -7.16 -12.68
C ILE A 245 9.13 -6.38 -13.98
N PHE A 246 9.85 -5.27 -13.92
CA PHE A 246 10.18 -4.48 -15.10
C PHE A 246 10.96 -5.28 -16.16
N GLU A 247 11.97 -6.05 -15.77
CA GLU A 247 12.73 -6.93 -16.68
C GLU A 247 11.80 -7.94 -17.39
N ARG A 248 10.87 -8.55 -16.67
CA ARG A 248 9.88 -9.48 -17.26
C ARG A 248 8.96 -8.77 -18.25
N ASN A 249 8.49 -7.58 -17.91
CA ASN A 249 7.64 -6.78 -18.79
C ASN A 249 8.36 -6.37 -20.08
N VAL A 250 9.64 -5.97 -20.00
CA VAL A 250 10.46 -5.68 -21.17
C VAL A 250 10.56 -6.92 -22.07
N ASN A 251 10.89 -8.08 -21.49
CA ASN A 251 10.99 -9.32 -22.25
C ASN A 251 9.68 -9.72 -22.94
N TYR A 252 8.56 -9.62 -22.22
CA TYR A 252 7.23 -9.90 -22.76
C TYR A 252 6.89 -8.93 -23.91
N LYS A 253 7.06 -7.63 -23.69
CA LYS A 253 6.76 -6.61 -24.71
C LYS A 253 7.65 -6.73 -25.94
N MET A 254 8.91 -7.15 -25.79
CA MET A 254 9.80 -7.47 -26.92
C MET A 254 9.25 -8.60 -27.78
N ILE A 255 8.69 -9.66 -27.16
CA ILE A 255 8.05 -10.75 -27.89
C ILE A 255 6.79 -10.27 -28.62
N GLU A 256 5.95 -9.49 -27.93
CA GLU A 256 4.71 -8.93 -28.50
C GLU A 256 5.00 -8.05 -29.73
N CYS A 257 6.01 -7.17 -29.63
CA CYS A 257 6.45 -6.30 -30.71
C CYS A 257 7.28 -7.01 -31.79
N LYS A 258 7.47 -8.35 -31.69
CA LYS A 258 8.34 -9.13 -32.58
C LYS A 258 9.76 -8.54 -32.69
N GLY A 259 10.24 -7.96 -31.58
CA GLY A 259 11.58 -7.39 -31.49
C GLY A 259 12.67 -8.45 -31.40
N PRO A 260 13.94 -8.11 -31.70
CA PRO A 260 15.05 -9.02 -31.58
C PRO A 260 15.32 -9.37 -30.11
N LYS A 261 15.84 -10.56 -29.84
CA LYS A 261 16.23 -10.97 -28.48
C LYS A 261 17.40 -10.10 -28.00
N MET A 262 17.18 -9.31 -26.97
CA MET A 262 18.13 -8.36 -26.39
C MET A 262 18.07 -8.41 -24.87
N ASN A 263 19.09 -7.82 -24.21
CA ASN A 263 19.00 -7.53 -22.79
C ASN A 263 18.06 -6.33 -22.53
N VAL A 264 17.77 -6.06 -21.26
CA VAL A 264 16.82 -4.99 -20.86
C VAL A 264 17.22 -3.63 -21.46
N SER A 265 18.50 -3.26 -21.43
CA SER A 265 19.01 -1.99 -21.99
C SER A 265 18.80 -1.89 -23.51
N GLY A 266 18.99 -3.01 -24.21
CA GLY A 266 18.71 -3.12 -25.65
C GLY A 266 17.21 -3.00 -25.93
N GLY A 267 16.36 -3.62 -25.10
CA GLY A 267 14.90 -3.54 -25.18
C GLY A 267 14.39 -2.10 -25.02
N VAL A 268 14.89 -1.37 -24.03
CA VAL A 268 14.53 0.04 -23.80
C VAL A 268 14.90 0.91 -25.00
N LYS A 269 16.09 0.75 -25.56
CA LYS A 269 16.50 1.46 -26.79
C LYS A 269 15.63 1.07 -28.02
N TYR A 270 15.24 -0.18 -28.12
CA TYR A 270 14.33 -0.61 -29.16
C TYR A 270 12.95 0.03 -29.01
N PHE A 271 12.43 0.10 -27.79
CA PHE A 271 11.15 0.77 -27.50
C PHE A 271 11.18 2.27 -27.83
N GLU A 272 12.31 2.95 -27.57
CA GLU A 272 12.49 4.33 -28.03
C GLU A 272 12.45 4.43 -29.56
N LYS A 273 13.15 3.52 -30.26
CA LYS A 273 13.19 3.49 -31.73
C LYS A 273 11.82 3.28 -32.38
N ILE A 274 10.97 2.45 -31.78
CA ILE A 274 9.60 2.21 -32.29
C ILE A 274 8.55 3.20 -31.78
N GLY A 275 8.96 4.20 -30.97
CA GLY A 275 8.08 5.24 -30.43
C GLY A 275 7.23 4.82 -29.24
N LEU A 276 7.46 3.64 -28.63
CA LEU A 276 6.78 3.23 -27.40
C LEU A 276 7.30 4.01 -26.19
N PHE A 277 8.60 4.30 -26.15
CA PHE A 277 9.22 5.13 -25.12
C PHE A 277 9.65 6.47 -25.69
N CYS A 278 9.46 7.54 -24.91
CA CYS A 278 10.01 8.86 -25.21
C CYS A 278 11.40 9.05 -24.53
N LYS A 279 12.07 10.17 -24.78
CA LYS A 279 13.37 10.48 -24.20
C LYS A 279 13.37 10.50 -22.66
N GLU A 280 12.27 10.96 -22.07
CA GLU A 280 12.13 10.97 -20.60
C GLU A 280 12.12 9.55 -20.02
N HIS A 281 11.43 8.61 -20.67
CA HIS A 281 11.43 7.20 -20.27
C HIS A 281 12.83 6.58 -20.33
N VAL A 282 13.63 6.96 -21.31
CA VAL A 282 15.04 6.51 -21.40
C VAL A 282 15.88 7.09 -20.28
N GLN A 283 15.66 8.35 -19.91
CA GLN A 283 16.33 8.99 -18.78
C GLN A 283 15.92 8.33 -17.45
N ASP A 284 14.64 8.05 -17.25
CA ASP A 284 14.14 7.29 -16.11
C ASP A 284 14.86 5.93 -16.00
N PHE A 285 14.98 5.20 -17.12
CA PHE A 285 15.68 3.92 -17.12
C PHE A 285 17.18 4.04 -16.79
N GLN A 286 17.85 5.06 -17.31
CA GLN A 286 19.26 5.32 -16.98
C GLN A 286 19.45 5.60 -15.48
N TYR A 287 18.52 6.36 -14.89
CA TYR A 287 18.51 6.61 -13.45
C TYR A 287 18.34 5.31 -12.66
N ILE A 288 17.32 4.50 -13.01
CA ILE A 288 17.05 3.20 -12.41
C ILE A 288 18.28 2.28 -12.49
N GLN A 289 18.95 2.21 -13.64
CA GLN A 289 20.18 1.42 -13.82
C GLN A 289 21.29 1.86 -12.88
N ARG A 290 21.48 3.17 -12.71
CA ARG A 290 22.47 3.72 -11.79
C ARG A 290 22.19 3.27 -10.36
N ILE A 291 20.96 3.40 -9.88
CA ILE A 291 20.56 2.97 -8.53
C ILE A 291 20.79 1.46 -8.36
N ARG A 292 20.30 0.64 -9.31
CA ARG A 292 20.50 -0.81 -9.28
C ARG A 292 21.99 -1.19 -9.22
N ASN A 293 22.83 -0.56 -10.04
CA ASN A 293 24.24 -0.88 -10.06
C ASN A 293 24.93 -0.53 -8.74
N ASN A 294 24.56 0.58 -8.11
CA ASN A 294 25.11 0.98 -6.81
C ASN A 294 24.65 0.01 -5.69
N ILE A 295 23.46 -0.57 -5.79
CA ILE A 295 22.99 -1.58 -4.84
C ILE A 295 23.75 -2.91 -5.01
N ILE A 296 23.98 -3.35 -6.26
CA ILE A 296 24.59 -4.66 -6.54
C ILE A 296 26.12 -4.61 -6.42
N HIS A 297 26.72 -3.50 -6.80
CA HIS A 297 28.15 -3.26 -6.75
C HIS A 297 28.39 -2.03 -5.89
N PRO A 298 28.45 -2.18 -4.54
CA PRO A 298 28.65 -1.06 -3.64
C PRO A 298 29.88 -0.25 -4.06
N SER A 299 29.63 0.94 -4.57
CA SER A 299 30.63 1.99 -4.76
C SER A 299 30.55 2.95 -3.57
N ASP A 300 31.41 3.94 -3.48
CA ASP A 300 31.41 4.95 -2.40
C ASP A 300 30.11 5.77 -2.30
N MET A 301 29.14 5.51 -3.16
CA MET A 301 27.85 6.20 -3.19
C MET A 301 26.79 5.39 -2.42
N ILE A 302 26.35 5.90 -1.30
CA ILE A 302 25.21 5.36 -0.54
C ILE A 302 23.94 5.66 -1.31
N VAL A 303 23.14 4.64 -1.58
CA VAL A 303 21.80 4.78 -2.18
C VAL A 303 20.85 5.23 -1.09
N SER A 304 20.28 6.41 -1.25
CA SER A 304 19.35 6.99 -0.29
C SER A 304 17.92 6.46 -0.51
N ASP A 305 17.05 6.60 0.51
CA ASP A 305 15.63 6.25 0.40
C ASP A 305 14.90 7.08 -0.66
N VAL A 306 15.34 8.33 -0.91
CA VAL A 306 14.82 9.14 -2.00
C VAL A 306 15.20 8.59 -3.35
N ASP A 307 16.47 8.19 -3.49
CA ASP A 307 16.91 7.55 -4.73
C ASP A 307 16.09 6.29 -5.01
N LEU A 308 15.85 5.48 -3.98
CA LEU A 308 14.97 4.31 -4.10
C LEU A 308 13.56 4.70 -4.50
N ARG A 309 12.98 5.71 -3.87
CA ARG A 309 11.62 6.18 -4.16
C ARG A 309 11.49 6.70 -5.58
N ILE A 310 12.39 7.57 -6.02
CA ILE A 310 12.42 8.10 -7.39
C ILE A 310 12.58 6.95 -8.38
N ALA A 311 13.49 6.03 -8.11
CA ALA A 311 13.73 4.86 -8.96
C ALA A 311 12.49 3.96 -9.04
N MET A 312 11.80 3.76 -7.93
CA MET A 312 10.54 3.02 -7.86
C MET A 312 9.44 3.69 -8.69
N GLN A 313 9.24 5.01 -8.55
CA GLN A 313 8.27 5.78 -9.34
C GLN A 313 8.58 5.70 -10.84
N SER A 314 9.85 5.80 -11.19
CA SER A 314 10.30 5.67 -12.58
C SER A 314 10.07 4.25 -13.12
N LEU A 315 10.36 3.20 -12.34
CA LEU A 315 10.04 1.81 -12.71
C LEU A 315 8.56 1.63 -12.99
N TYR A 316 7.74 2.14 -12.10
CA TYR A 316 6.29 2.07 -12.25
C TYR A 316 5.81 2.75 -13.54
N ARG A 317 6.27 3.98 -13.82
CA ARG A 317 5.94 4.72 -15.06
C ARG A 317 6.29 3.90 -16.30
N LEU A 318 7.49 3.30 -16.32
CA LEU A 318 7.93 2.48 -17.44
C LEU A 318 7.09 1.20 -17.61
N ILE A 319 6.70 0.56 -16.50
CA ILE A 319 5.85 -0.63 -16.51
C ILE A 319 4.46 -0.27 -17.07
N THR A 320 3.89 0.84 -16.63
CA THR A 320 2.55 1.30 -17.07
C THR A 320 2.53 1.61 -18.58
N VAL A 321 3.56 2.27 -19.09
CA VAL A 321 3.64 2.61 -20.54
C VAL A 321 3.70 1.35 -21.42
N MET A 322 4.24 0.25 -20.90
CA MET A 322 4.31 -1.01 -21.65
C MET A 322 2.96 -1.73 -21.78
N GLU A 323 1.95 -1.38 -20.98
CA GLU A 323 0.59 -1.95 -21.02
C GLU A 323 0.57 -3.50 -21.07
N VAL A 324 1.40 -4.16 -20.25
CA VAL A 324 1.43 -5.62 -20.22
C VAL A 324 0.20 -6.15 -19.47
N PRO A 325 -0.58 -7.07 -20.06
CA PRO A 325 -1.78 -7.60 -19.41
C PRO A 325 -1.47 -8.26 -18.06
N ASN A 326 -2.25 -7.95 -17.02
CA ASN A 326 -2.11 -8.51 -15.67
C ASN A 326 -2.10 -10.06 -15.64
N ARG A 327 -2.75 -10.72 -16.60
CA ARG A 327 -2.79 -12.17 -16.70
C ARG A 327 -1.39 -12.80 -16.87
N VAL A 328 -0.49 -12.12 -17.56
CA VAL A 328 0.89 -12.58 -17.80
C VAL A 328 1.76 -12.36 -16.57
N LEU A 329 1.45 -11.32 -15.77
CA LEU A 329 2.15 -11.02 -14.54
C LEU A 329 1.82 -12.02 -13.43
N ASN A 330 0.60 -12.57 -13.42
CA ASN A 330 0.11 -13.44 -12.33
C ASN A 330 0.64 -14.87 -12.34
N GLU A 331 1.16 -15.40 -13.45
CA GLU A 331 1.56 -16.80 -13.56
C GLU A 331 2.95 -17.13 -12.93
N GLN A 332 3.76 -16.11 -12.60
CA GLN A 332 5.15 -16.30 -12.10
C GLN A 332 5.54 -15.33 -10.96
N ILE A 333 4.60 -14.72 -10.29
CA ILE A 333 4.84 -13.67 -9.29
C ILE A 333 4.58 -14.22 -7.90
N ASP A 334 5.53 -14.02 -6.97
CA ASP A 334 5.34 -14.38 -5.57
C ASP A 334 4.38 -13.42 -4.83
N SER A 335 4.00 -13.75 -3.60
CA SER A 335 3.04 -12.97 -2.81
C SER A 335 3.53 -11.54 -2.51
N ARG A 336 4.85 -11.35 -2.35
CA ARG A 336 5.48 -10.05 -2.10
C ARG A 336 5.45 -9.17 -3.35
N GLU A 337 5.80 -9.74 -4.49
CA GLU A 337 5.76 -9.06 -5.79
C GLU A 337 4.32 -8.64 -6.14
N ARG A 338 3.30 -9.48 -5.86
CA ARG A 338 1.88 -9.11 -6.02
C ARG A 338 1.50 -7.94 -5.14
N SER A 339 1.93 -7.93 -3.89
CA SER A 339 1.70 -6.81 -2.97
C SER A 339 2.34 -5.51 -3.49
N LEU A 340 3.56 -5.57 -4.02
CA LEU A 340 4.24 -4.42 -4.61
C LEU A 340 3.51 -3.88 -5.84
N ILE A 341 3.09 -4.75 -6.76
CA ILE A 341 2.32 -4.33 -7.95
C ILE A 341 1.02 -3.66 -7.51
N SER A 342 0.27 -4.24 -6.58
CA SER A 342 -0.98 -3.67 -6.09
C SER A 342 -0.76 -2.32 -5.40
N ARG A 343 0.28 -2.16 -4.59
CA ARG A 343 0.66 -0.88 -3.97
C ARG A 343 0.87 0.21 -5.02
N TRP A 344 1.55 -0.13 -6.12
CA TRP A 344 2.02 0.84 -7.11
C TRP A 344 0.94 1.21 -8.13
N TRP A 345 0.07 0.28 -8.52
CA TRP A 345 -1.09 0.59 -9.37
C TRP A 345 -1.98 1.68 -8.76
N LEU A 346 -2.01 1.77 -7.45
CA LEU A 346 -2.78 2.76 -6.70
C LEU A 346 -2.20 4.18 -6.73
N HIS A 347 -0.90 4.32 -7.03
CA HIS A 347 -0.26 5.65 -7.18
C HIS A 347 -0.45 6.26 -8.58
N ALA A 348 -0.66 5.46 -9.61
CA ALA A 348 -0.79 5.93 -10.98
C ALA A 348 -2.10 6.68 -11.23
N ASP A 349 -3.21 6.16 -10.72
CA ASP A 349 -4.52 6.78 -10.94
C ASP A 349 -4.68 8.16 -10.29
N ARG A 350 -3.85 8.51 -9.29
CA ARG A 350 -3.92 9.84 -8.67
C ARG A 350 -3.37 10.98 -9.52
N LYS A 351 -2.57 10.70 -10.55
CA LYS A 351 -2.01 11.76 -11.43
C LYS A 351 -2.85 12.04 -12.66
N SER A 352 -3.66 11.10 -13.12
CA SER A 352 -4.53 11.29 -14.30
C SER A 352 -5.81 12.09 -14.03
N VAL A 353 -6.05 12.51 -12.79
CA VAL A 353 -7.25 13.30 -12.39
C VAL A 353 -6.92 14.78 -12.16
N ILE A 354 -5.65 15.21 -12.34
CA ILE A 354 -5.19 16.60 -12.07
C ILE A 354 -4.59 17.25 -13.35
N GLU A 355 -4.90 16.75 -14.54
CA GLU A 355 -4.71 17.51 -15.79
C GLU A 355 -6.03 17.91 -16.38
#